data_759f9132c4ad42c1381331b19ad7de4c
#
_entry.id   759f9132c4ad42c1381331b19ad7de4c
#
_cell.length_a   1.000
_cell.length_b   1.000
_cell.length_c   1.000
_cell.angle_alpha   90.00
_cell.angle_beta   90.00
_cell.angle_gamma   90.00
#
_symmetry.space_group_name_H-M   'P 1'
#
loop_
_entity.id
_entity.type
_entity.pdbx_description
1 polymer ?
#
loop_
_entity_poly.entity_id
_entity_poly.type
_entity_poly.pdbx_seq_one_letter_code
_entity_poly.pdbx_strand_id
1 'polypeptide(L)'
;DRSRGLGDVYKRQILNHYKIKKIKMLRAESIRYYKFASKAKYLVNDTSFPRRFIKKEGQIILNTWHGTPLKNMGRDVESEVYNMGNVMRNLIFADYLIFPNEYMKEKMVSAYMLENLSGATVLNEGYPRNSVFFDNKRREELRKKFGHENKEVIVYMPTWRGKVNSFDTDRVIFETEQFLNQMDERLNDNQVLLVKYHPLMKIDFDGGKYRHIKSFPMGYEYYEILNTADILITDYSSVFYDFANSGRKIILYTYDKEEYFRDRGVYVSLDDFPFPQAENVDGLMEAINSPKDYDDTEFRKKYCTYDNPEAARKICQRVFLGKKVTNEERIVPNGKKNVLIYAGDLNKNGITTAMLSVLDNIDLDKYNYYISFRERNLRADPLRTKVIPERVGIIPISSEVFFDIKTARAYNSMVKHGRETKKNKKILGQSYSREIRRHFYGIKFDHVIHFNGYENNIIIMLTQFDARKTIFVHNDMVQEIETRNNQSEYLLRWAYNVCDNVVAVSEDIVEPTYQISGRKDNIKVISLSLIH
;
A
#
# COMPACT_ATOMS: atom_id res chain seq x y z
N ASP A 1 -4.83 -4.18 20.62
CA ASP A 1 -4.16 -5.47 20.80
C ASP A 1 -5.11 -6.69 20.90
N ARG A 2 -6.36 -6.50 21.34
CA ARG A 2 -7.38 -7.59 21.37
C ARG A 2 -7.83 -8.03 19.97
N SER A 3 -7.84 -7.13 18.97
CA SER A 3 -8.16 -7.49 17.59
C SER A 3 -7.12 -8.40 16.93
N ARG A 4 -5.85 -8.30 17.34
CA ARG A 4 -4.78 -9.21 16.88
C ARG A 4 -4.96 -10.63 17.42
N GLY A 5 -5.54 -10.78 18.61
CA GLY A 5 -5.84 -12.10 19.20
C GLY A 5 -6.96 -12.87 18.48
N LEU A 6 -8.02 -12.17 18.05
CA LEU A 6 -9.15 -12.80 17.33
C LEU A 6 -8.73 -13.34 15.95
N GLY A 7 -7.91 -12.58 15.21
CA GLY A 7 -7.37 -13.05 13.94
C GLY A 7 -6.48 -14.29 14.08
N ASP A 8 -5.72 -14.40 15.17
CA ASP A 8 -4.88 -15.56 15.44
C ASP A 8 -5.71 -16.80 15.83
N VAL A 9 -6.80 -16.63 16.58
CA VAL A 9 -7.74 -17.72 16.94
C VAL A 9 -8.41 -18.25 15.66
N TYR A 10 -8.93 -17.37 14.81
CA TYR A 10 -9.55 -17.75 13.55
C TYR A 10 -8.60 -18.52 12.63
N LYS A 11 -7.38 -18.02 12.43
CA LYS A 11 -6.37 -18.72 11.62
C LYS A 11 -6.03 -20.11 12.16
N ARG A 12 -5.95 -20.26 13.49
CA ARG A 12 -5.72 -21.58 14.13
C ARG A 12 -6.89 -22.53 13.89
N GLN A 13 -8.12 -22.04 13.96
CA GLN A 13 -9.32 -22.85 13.68
C GLN A 13 -9.30 -23.38 12.26
N ILE A 14 -8.99 -22.52 11.25
CA ILE A 14 -8.83 -22.92 9.86
C ILE A 14 -7.73 -24.00 9.72
N LEU A 15 -6.54 -23.76 10.25
CA LEU A 15 -5.43 -24.71 10.15
C LEU A 15 -5.79 -26.08 10.75
N ASN A 16 -6.50 -26.09 11.88
CA ASN A 16 -6.97 -27.31 12.52
C ASN A 16 -8.05 -28.01 11.70
N HIS A 17 -9.00 -27.25 11.17
CA HIS A 17 -10.10 -27.77 10.33
C HIS A 17 -9.57 -28.49 9.10
N TYR A 18 -8.67 -27.84 8.35
CA TYR A 18 -8.06 -28.43 7.15
C TYR A 18 -6.90 -29.38 7.44
N LYS A 19 -6.66 -29.72 8.73
CA LYS A 19 -5.57 -30.61 9.17
C LYS A 19 -4.21 -30.22 8.61
N ILE A 20 -3.96 -28.92 8.41
CA ILE A 20 -2.70 -28.42 7.87
C ILE A 20 -1.63 -28.51 8.98
N LYS A 21 -0.73 -29.45 8.82
CA LYS A 21 0.40 -29.71 9.72
C LYS A 21 1.65 -28.97 9.27
N LYS A 22 2.62 -28.80 10.19
CA LYS A 22 3.95 -28.17 9.92
C LYS A 22 3.91 -26.66 9.61
N ILE A 23 2.87 -25.95 10.03
CA ILE A 23 2.82 -24.48 9.99
C ILE A 23 3.27 -23.91 11.33
N LYS A 24 4.11 -22.88 11.27
CA LYS A 24 4.57 -22.14 12.43
C LYS A 24 3.96 -20.74 12.41
N MET A 25 3.09 -20.47 13.38
CA MET A 25 2.56 -19.13 13.59
C MET A 25 3.56 -18.28 14.38
N LEU A 26 3.79 -17.06 13.94
CA LEU A 26 4.70 -16.11 14.55
C LEU A 26 3.96 -14.79 14.81
N ARG A 27 4.20 -14.19 15.96
CA ARG A 27 3.71 -12.83 16.21
C ARG A 27 4.37 -11.88 15.22
N ALA A 28 3.56 -11.10 14.49
CA ALA A 28 4.05 -10.08 13.56
C ALA A 28 5.00 -9.11 14.27
N GLU A 29 6.02 -8.64 13.56
CA GLU A 29 7.04 -7.71 14.04
C GLU A 29 7.88 -8.16 15.26
N SER A 30 7.74 -9.42 15.68
CA SER A 30 8.62 -9.98 16.70
C SER A 30 10.03 -10.27 16.15
N ILE A 31 11.02 -10.40 17.04
CA ILE A 31 12.39 -10.81 16.67
C ILE A 31 12.36 -12.14 15.89
N ARG A 32 11.50 -13.08 16.31
CA ARG A 32 11.34 -14.36 15.62
C ARG A 32 10.78 -14.16 14.22
N TYR A 33 9.79 -13.29 14.06
CA TYR A 33 9.23 -12.95 12.73
C TYR A 33 10.34 -12.46 11.79
N TYR A 34 11.10 -11.45 12.19
CA TYR A 34 12.20 -10.94 11.34
C TYR A 34 13.30 -11.98 11.08
N LYS A 35 13.60 -12.84 12.06
CA LYS A 35 14.55 -13.93 11.87
C LYS A 35 14.08 -14.92 10.80
N PHE A 36 12.80 -15.28 10.80
CA PHE A 36 12.24 -16.17 9.76
C PHE A 36 12.12 -15.45 8.42
N ALA A 37 11.56 -14.25 8.38
CA ALA A 37 11.44 -13.45 7.16
C ALA A 37 12.82 -13.25 6.49
N SER A 38 13.88 -13.02 7.28
CA SER A 38 15.23 -12.83 6.73
C SER A 38 15.89 -14.09 6.17
N LYS A 39 15.35 -15.29 6.44
CA LYS A 39 15.86 -16.58 5.95
C LYS A 39 14.97 -17.21 4.89
N ALA A 40 13.73 -16.76 4.76
CA ALA A 40 12.79 -17.29 3.80
C ALA A 40 13.26 -17.00 2.37
N LYS A 41 13.25 -18.00 1.51
CA LYS A 41 13.48 -17.84 0.07
C LYS A 41 12.26 -17.22 -0.60
N TYR A 42 11.07 -17.70 -0.24
CA TYR A 42 9.81 -17.24 -0.79
C TYR A 42 9.01 -16.51 0.29
N LEU A 43 8.48 -15.38 -0.07
CA LEU A 43 7.65 -14.52 0.78
C LEU A 43 6.36 -14.19 0.03
N VAL A 44 5.22 -14.43 0.65
CA VAL A 44 3.91 -14.10 0.09
C VAL A 44 3.22 -13.08 0.98
N ASN A 45 2.63 -12.08 0.36
CA ASN A 45 2.01 -10.96 1.05
C ASN A 45 0.79 -10.49 0.25
N ASP A 46 -0.27 -10.12 0.96
CA ASP A 46 -1.52 -9.57 0.39
C ASP A 46 -1.67 -8.05 0.59
N THR A 47 -0.74 -7.43 1.30
CA THR A 47 -0.73 -5.99 1.56
C THR A 47 0.69 -5.43 1.54
N SER A 48 1.30 -5.28 2.72
CA SER A 48 2.67 -4.79 2.87
C SER A 48 3.39 -5.44 4.04
N PHE A 49 4.67 -5.75 3.86
CA PHE A 49 5.57 -6.07 4.96
C PHE A 49 5.79 -4.82 5.84
N PRO A 50 6.07 -5.04 7.14
CA PRO A 50 6.33 -3.93 8.05
C PRO A 50 7.45 -2.99 7.56
N ARG A 51 7.40 -1.74 8.00
CA ARG A 51 8.38 -0.69 7.61
C ARG A 51 9.85 -1.07 7.86
N ARG A 52 10.11 -1.96 8.83
CA ARG A 52 11.46 -2.47 9.13
C ARG A 52 11.93 -3.61 8.23
N PHE A 53 11.04 -4.18 7.43
CA PHE A 53 11.41 -5.26 6.52
C PHE A 53 12.34 -4.78 5.42
N ILE A 54 13.38 -5.57 5.13
CA ILE A 54 14.33 -5.34 4.04
C ILE A 54 14.41 -6.61 3.21
N LYS A 55 14.11 -6.51 1.92
CA LYS A 55 14.30 -7.61 0.98
C LYS A 55 15.79 -7.90 0.83
N LYS A 56 16.16 -9.16 0.87
CA LYS A 56 17.53 -9.63 0.63
C LYS A 56 17.65 -10.17 -0.79
N GLU A 57 18.86 -10.19 -1.27
CA GLU A 57 19.21 -10.87 -2.51
C GLU A 57 18.83 -12.36 -2.44
N GLY A 58 18.30 -12.90 -3.52
CA GLY A 58 17.83 -14.28 -3.61
C GLY A 58 16.46 -14.55 -2.98
N GLN A 59 15.82 -13.57 -2.34
CA GLN A 59 14.43 -13.69 -1.90
C GLN A 59 13.47 -13.39 -3.05
N ILE A 60 12.44 -14.21 -3.17
CA ILE A 60 11.36 -14.07 -4.14
C ILE A 60 10.11 -13.64 -3.40
N ILE A 61 9.54 -12.51 -3.79
CA ILE A 61 8.34 -11.94 -3.17
C ILE A 61 7.19 -11.98 -4.17
N LEU A 62 6.09 -12.61 -3.77
CA LEU A 62 4.79 -12.55 -4.41
C LEU A 62 3.90 -11.61 -3.60
N ASN A 63 3.39 -10.55 -4.22
CA ASN A 63 2.32 -9.73 -3.65
C ASN A 63 1.03 -10.02 -4.41
N THR A 64 0.03 -10.52 -3.68
CA THR A 64 -1.27 -10.87 -4.27
C THR A 64 -2.26 -9.72 -4.25
N TRP A 65 -1.97 -8.66 -3.48
CA TRP A 65 -2.96 -7.67 -3.09
C TRP A 65 -4.21 -8.35 -2.48
N HIS A 66 -5.32 -7.62 -2.34
CA HIS A 66 -6.48 -8.13 -1.61
C HIS A 66 -7.84 -7.73 -2.21
N GLY A 67 -7.90 -7.27 -3.46
CA GLY A 67 -9.17 -7.00 -4.15
C GLY A 67 -9.04 -5.93 -5.22
N THR A 68 -9.93 -5.99 -6.22
CA THR A 68 -10.09 -4.96 -7.24
C THR A 68 -10.55 -3.65 -6.59
N PRO A 69 -9.88 -2.51 -6.82
CA PRO A 69 -10.20 -1.28 -6.10
C PRO A 69 -11.46 -0.61 -6.65
N LEU A 70 -12.45 -0.41 -5.79
CA LEU A 70 -13.55 0.52 -6.02
C LEU A 70 -13.12 1.96 -5.68
N LYS A 71 -12.38 2.10 -4.57
CA LYS A 71 -11.92 3.38 -4.00
C LYS A 71 -10.60 3.80 -4.60
N ASN A 72 -10.37 5.11 -4.65
CA ASN A 72 -9.08 5.67 -5.01
C ASN A 72 -7.96 5.11 -4.13
N MET A 73 -6.77 4.96 -4.71
CA MET A 73 -5.61 4.33 -4.08
C MET A 73 -4.37 5.21 -4.28
N GLY A 74 -3.39 5.06 -3.38
CA GLY A 74 -2.07 5.68 -3.52
C GLY A 74 -2.12 7.18 -3.77
N ARG A 75 -1.52 7.64 -4.89
CA ARG A 75 -1.49 9.07 -5.26
C ARG A 75 -2.86 9.66 -5.61
N ASP A 76 -3.84 8.83 -5.93
CA ASP A 76 -5.19 9.27 -6.28
C ASP A 76 -6.02 9.65 -5.04
N VAL A 77 -5.48 9.42 -3.84
CA VAL A 77 -6.03 9.88 -2.55
C VAL A 77 -5.17 11.01 -2.02
N GLU A 78 -5.54 12.26 -2.34
CA GLU A 78 -4.74 13.45 -2.04
C GLU A 78 -4.25 13.53 -0.58
N SER A 79 -5.10 13.16 0.38
CA SER A 79 -4.77 13.19 1.81
C SER A 79 -3.87 12.05 2.27
N GLU A 80 -3.62 11.03 1.42
CA GLU A 80 -2.84 9.84 1.77
C GLU A 80 -1.53 9.73 0.98
N VAL A 81 -1.28 10.61 0.00
CA VAL A 81 -0.05 10.62 -0.82
C VAL A 81 1.20 10.58 0.07
N TYR A 82 1.21 11.36 1.15
CA TYR A 82 2.38 11.48 2.03
C TYR A 82 2.75 10.16 2.73
N ASN A 83 1.80 9.24 2.94
CA ASN A 83 2.00 8.00 3.71
C ASN A 83 1.99 6.72 2.86
N MET A 84 1.76 6.81 1.57
CA MET A 84 1.70 5.64 0.67
C MET A 84 3.04 4.89 0.52
N GLY A 85 4.15 5.48 0.95
CA GLY A 85 5.51 4.98 0.69
C GLY A 85 5.76 3.54 1.15
N ASN A 86 5.11 3.07 2.24
CA ASN A 86 5.29 1.68 2.67
C ASN A 86 4.59 0.69 1.73
N VAL A 87 3.40 1.00 1.25
CA VAL A 87 2.68 0.16 0.28
C VAL A 87 3.43 0.17 -1.05
N MET A 88 3.75 1.37 -1.55
CA MET A 88 4.47 1.57 -2.81
C MET A 88 5.77 0.76 -2.87
N ARG A 89 6.64 0.86 -1.87
CA ARG A 89 7.90 0.10 -1.86
C ARG A 89 7.67 -1.42 -1.83
N ASN A 90 6.59 -1.91 -1.18
CA ASN A 90 6.27 -3.33 -1.15
C ASN A 90 5.83 -3.85 -2.53
N LEU A 91 5.16 -3.03 -3.32
CA LEU A 91 4.80 -3.34 -4.70
C LEU A 91 6.04 -3.27 -5.62
N ILE A 92 6.91 -2.27 -5.43
CA ILE A 92 8.12 -2.08 -6.26
C ILE A 92 9.10 -3.25 -6.07
N PHE A 93 9.33 -3.72 -4.84
CA PHE A 93 10.28 -4.79 -4.61
C PHE A 93 9.69 -6.22 -4.75
N ALA A 94 8.40 -6.35 -5.06
CA ALA A 94 7.82 -7.63 -5.43
C ALA A 94 8.46 -8.16 -6.72
N ASP A 95 8.72 -9.47 -6.78
CA ASP A 95 9.16 -10.12 -8.01
C ASP A 95 7.96 -10.49 -8.87
N TYR A 96 6.83 -10.80 -8.19
CA TYR A 96 5.57 -11.13 -8.82
C TYR A 96 4.42 -10.32 -8.20
N LEU A 97 3.56 -9.78 -9.07
CA LEU A 97 2.29 -9.14 -8.72
C LEU A 97 1.14 -9.91 -9.34
N ILE A 98 0.02 -10.01 -8.66
CA ILE A 98 -1.20 -10.62 -9.21
C ILE A 98 -2.23 -9.52 -9.42
N PHE A 99 -2.76 -9.43 -10.64
CA PHE A 99 -3.91 -8.60 -10.97
C PHE A 99 -4.96 -9.46 -11.68
N PRO A 100 -6.20 -9.54 -11.16
CA PRO A 100 -7.25 -10.40 -11.71
C PRO A 100 -7.88 -9.84 -12.97
N ASN A 101 -7.59 -8.59 -13.33
CA ASN A 101 -8.11 -7.89 -14.50
C ASN A 101 -7.24 -6.70 -14.88
N GLU A 102 -7.40 -6.21 -16.13
CA GLU A 102 -6.65 -5.05 -16.64
C GLU A 102 -6.97 -3.77 -15.88
N TYR A 103 -8.23 -3.57 -15.51
CA TYR A 103 -8.64 -2.38 -14.74
C TYR A 103 -7.84 -2.23 -13.46
N MET A 104 -7.73 -3.30 -12.67
CA MET A 104 -6.93 -3.26 -11.43
C MET A 104 -5.47 -3.02 -11.73
N LYS A 105 -4.91 -3.67 -12.78
CA LYS A 105 -3.52 -3.45 -13.18
C LYS A 105 -3.26 -1.99 -13.48
N GLU A 106 -4.07 -1.35 -14.32
CA GLU A 106 -3.96 0.07 -14.65
C GLU A 106 -3.99 0.94 -13.39
N LYS A 107 -5.00 0.75 -12.52
CA LYS A 107 -5.15 1.56 -11.32
C LYS A 107 -3.97 1.38 -10.35
N MET A 108 -3.55 0.15 -10.09
CA MET A 108 -2.44 -0.11 -9.16
C MET A 108 -1.09 0.36 -9.70
N VAL A 109 -0.83 0.18 -10.99
CA VAL A 109 0.41 0.61 -11.64
C VAL A 109 0.50 2.14 -11.63
N SER A 110 -0.58 2.84 -11.99
CA SER A 110 -0.64 4.31 -11.98
C SER A 110 -0.60 4.89 -10.56
N ALA A 111 -1.49 4.43 -9.67
CA ALA A 111 -1.62 4.98 -8.32
C ALA A 111 -0.35 4.84 -7.47
N TYR A 112 0.47 3.81 -7.72
CA TYR A 112 1.74 3.58 -7.04
C TYR A 112 2.97 3.80 -7.94
N MET A 113 2.78 4.36 -9.15
CA MET A 113 3.83 4.75 -10.11
C MET A 113 4.81 3.61 -10.42
N LEU A 114 4.28 2.40 -10.62
CA LEU A 114 5.12 1.21 -10.79
C LEU A 114 5.80 1.14 -12.16
N GLU A 115 5.30 1.84 -13.17
CA GLU A 115 5.72 1.75 -14.59
C GLU A 115 7.23 1.83 -14.80
N ASN A 116 7.89 2.79 -14.12
CA ASN A 116 9.33 3.04 -14.31
C ASN A 116 10.17 2.64 -13.09
N LEU A 117 9.54 2.15 -12.04
CA LEU A 117 10.20 1.86 -10.76
C LEU A 117 10.22 0.36 -10.42
N SER A 118 9.27 -0.41 -10.94
CA SER A 118 9.16 -1.85 -10.67
C SER A 118 9.69 -2.68 -11.84
N GLY A 119 10.40 -3.76 -11.52
CA GLY A 119 10.77 -4.79 -12.48
C GLY A 119 9.95 -6.08 -12.31
N ALA A 120 8.81 -5.99 -11.64
CA ALA A 120 7.97 -7.13 -11.34
C ALA A 120 7.41 -7.81 -12.59
N THR A 121 7.22 -9.12 -12.51
CA THR A 121 6.39 -9.87 -13.44
C THR A 121 4.95 -9.86 -12.91
N VAL A 122 4.03 -9.37 -13.70
CA VAL A 122 2.59 -9.43 -13.45
C VAL A 122 2.07 -10.78 -13.91
N LEU A 123 1.37 -11.47 -13.02
CA LEU A 123 0.71 -12.74 -13.31
C LEU A 123 -0.78 -12.48 -13.51
N ASN A 124 -1.21 -12.45 -14.77
CA ASN A 124 -2.60 -12.24 -15.18
C ASN A 124 -3.34 -13.61 -15.16
N GLU A 125 -3.31 -14.28 -14.01
CA GLU A 125 -3.89 -15.65 -13.83
C GLU A 125 -5.09 -15.65 -12.87
N GLY A 126 -5.59 -14.47 -12.48
CA GLY A 126 -6.68 -14.31 -11.53
C GLY A 126 -6.25 -14.46 -10.06
N TYR A 127 -7.21 -14.23 -9.17
CA TYR A 127 -6.96 -14.40 -7.73
C TYR A 127 -7.05 -15.88 -7.33
N PRO A 128 -6.06 -16.40 -6.56
CA PRO A 128 -6.14 -17.76 -6.01
C PRO A 128 -7.41 -18.04 -5.23
N ARG A 129 -7.91 -17.05 -4.48
CA ARG A 129 -9.13 -17.17 -3.66
C ARG A 129 -10.41 -17.30 -4.49
N ASN A 130 -10.44 -16.72 -5.70
CA ASN A 130 -11.62 -16.74 -6.55
C ASN A 130 -11.86 -18.11 -7.23
N SER A 131 -10.84 -18.99 -7.23
CA SER A 131 -10.99 -20.35 -7.75
C SER A 131 -12.13 -21.15 -7.11
N VAL A 132 -12.53 -20.81 -5.88
CA VAL A 132 -13.62 -21.47 -5.16
C VAL A 132 -14.97 -21.31 -5.86
N PHE A 133 -15.20 -20.19 -6.57
CA PHE A 133 -16.48 -19.92 -7.26
C PHE A 133 -16.74 -20.84 -8.45
N PHE A 134 -15.73 -21.55 -8.90
CA PHE A 134 -15.81 -22.55 -9.97
C PHE A 134 -15.94 -23.99 -9.43
N ASP A 135 -15.90 -24.21 -8.11
CA ASP A 135 -16.01 -25.52 -7.46
C ASP A 135 -17.46 -25.77 -6.99
N ASN A 136 -18.31 -26.18 -7.94
CA ASN A 136 -19.71 -26.53 -7.65
C ASN A 136 -19.84 -27.74 -6.73
N LYS A 137 -18.94 -28.73 -6.86
CA LYS A 137 -18.96 -29.91 -5.99
C LYS A 137 -18.77 -29.52 -4.53
N ARG A 138 -17.76 -28.69 -4.25
CA ARG A 138 -17.51 -28.19 -2.89
C ARG A 138 -18.66 -27.34 -2.37
N ARG A 139 -19.28 -26.54 -3.22
CA ARG A 139 -20.48 -25.78 -2.90
C ARG A 139 -21.61 -26.67 -2.40
N GLU A 140 -21.94 -27.72 -3.15
CA GLU A 140 -22.99 -28.68 -2.80
C GLU A 140 -22.67 -29.44 -1.51
N GLU A 141 -21.44 -29.91 -1.34
CA GLU A 141 -20.98 -30.57 -0.10
C GLU A 141 -21.19 -29.68 1.14
N LEU A 142 -20.87 -28.40 1.05
CA LEU A 142 -21.02 -27.46 2.16
C LEU A 142 -22.48 -27.13 2.43
N ARG A 143 -23.29 -26.93 1.37
CA ARG A 143 -24.75 -26.73 1.52
C ARG A 143 -25.40 -27.91 2.23
N LYS A 144 -25.07 -29.12 1.84
CA LYS A 144 -25.53 -30.35 2.50
C LYS A 144 -25.09 -30.41 3.97
N LYS A 145 -23.83 -30.13 4.21
CA LYS A 145 -23.26 -30.17 5.56
C LYS A 145 -23.94 -29.19 6.52
N PHE A 146 -24.36 -28.02 6.03
CA PHE A 146 -25.04 -27.01 6.85
C PHE A 146 -26.57 -27.08 6.80
N GLY A 147 -27.15 -28.07 6.12
CA GLY A 147 -28.60 -28.22 5.99
C GLY A 147 -29.27 -27.13 5.14
N HIS A 148 -28.52 -26.60 4.16
CA HIS A 148 -28.99 -25.53 3.27
C HIS A 148 -29.30 -26.03 1.84
N GLU A 149 -29.46 -27.33 1.63
CA GLU A 149 -29.69 -27.92 0.30
C GLU A 149 -30.91 -27.35 -0.41
N ASN A 150 -32.01 -27.18 0.35
CA ASN A 150 -33.31 -26.70 -0.14
C ASN A 150 -33.60 -25.24 0.29
N LYS A 151 -32.56 -24.47 0.65
CA LYS A 151 -32.74 -23.08 1.07
C LYS A 151 -32.07 -22.14 0.09
N GLU A 152 -32.60 -20.97 -0.09
CA GLU A 152 -31.93 -19.86 -0.71
C GLU A 152 -30.95 -19.26 0.31
N VAL A 153 -29.65 -19.37 0.02
CA VAL A 153 -28.57 -18.90 0.89
C VAL A 153 -28.22 -17.47 0.52
N ILE A 154 -28.47 -16.56 1.43
CA ILE A 154 -28.16 -15.14 1.30
C ILE A 154 -26.95 -14.86 2.19
N VAL A 155 -25.96 -14.16 1.68
CA VAL A 155 -24.78 -13.74 2.46
C VAL A 155 -24.75 -12.23 2.56
N TYR A 156 -24.66 -11.70 3.78
CA TYR A 156 -24.48 -10.27 4.04
C TYR A 156 -23.06 -9.98 4.54
N MET A 157 -22.30 -9.21 3.74
CA MET A 157 -20.90 -8.83 4.02
C MET A 157 -20.71 -7.32 3.86
N PRO A 158 -21.09 -6.52 4.86
CA PRO A 158 -20.92 -5.07 4.81
C PRO A 158 -19.46 -4.66 5.05
N THR A 159 -19.08 -3.48 4.51
CA THR A 159 -17.84 -2.81 4.89
C THR A 159 -17.93 -2.26 6.31
N TRP A 160 -16.76 -2.14 6.93
CA TRP A 160 -16.65 -1.51 8.23
C TRP A 160 -17.00 -0.02 8.15
N ARG A 161 -17.75 0.46 9.15
CA ARG A 161 -18.11 1.87 9.35
C ARG A 161 -17.35 2.43 10.55
N GLY A 162 -16.85 3.66 10.43
CA GLY A 162 -16.22 4.43 11.51
C GLY A 162 -14.78 4.84 11.23
N LYS A 163 -14.32 5.85 11.96
CA LYS A 163 -12.89 6.23 12.03
C LYS A 163 -12.22 5.38 13.12
N VAL A 164 -11.00 4.93 12.88
CA VAL A 164 -10.25 4.02 13.78
C VAL A 164 -10.18 4.53 15.24
N ASN A 165 -10.31 5.85 15.46
CA ASN A 165 -10.18 6.49 16.77
C ASN A 165 -11.47 7.14 17.32
N SER A 166 -12.61 7.03 16.64
CA SER A 166 -13.87 7.68 17.04
C SER A 166 -15.11 6.79 16.75
N PHE A 167 -15.01 5.53 17.13
CA PHE A 167 -16.08 4.56 16.88
C PHE A 167 -17.13 4.65 18.00
N ASP A 168 -18.33 5.11 17.67
CA ASP A 168 -19.50 4.98 18.54
C ASP A 168 -20.02 3.54 18.43
N THR A 169 -19.45 2.69 19.27
CA THR A 169 -19.73 1.25 19.26
C THR A 169 -21.20 0.95 19.54
N ASP A 170 -21.81 1.70 20.45
CA ASP A 170 -23.16 1.41 20.92
C ASP A 170 -24.21 1.75 19.85
N ARG A 171 -24.03 2.87 19.16
CA ARG A 171 -24.90 3.25 18.04
C ARG A 171 -24.84 2.23 16.90
N VAL A 172 -23.65 1.82 16.49
CA VAL A 172 -23.47 0.85 15.39
C VAL A 172 -24.04 -0.52 15.76
N ILE A 173 -23.89 -0.95 17.02
CA ILE A 173 -24.50 -2.20 17.50
C ILE A 173 -26.03 -2.10 17.41
N PHE A 174 -26.61 -1.01 17.90
CA PHE A 174 -28.04 -0.78 17.90
C PHE A 174 -28.63 -0.75 16.48
N GLU A 175 -28.03 0.02 15.57
CA GLU A 175 -28.46 0.08 14.16
C GLU A 175 -28.35 -1.29 13.48
N THR A 176 -27.30 -2.04 13.79
CA THR A 176 -27.10 -3.40 13.29
C THR A 176 -28.17 -4.36 13.81
N GLU A 177 -28.49 -4.32 15.10
CA GLU A 177 -29.53 -5.18 15.68
C GLU A 177 -30.91 -4.85 15.10
N GLN A 178 -31.23 -3.56 14.91
CA GLN A 178 -32.47 -3.16 14.25
C GLN A 178 -32.57 -3.71 12.83
N PHE A 179 -31.51 -3.58 12.04
CA PHE A 179 -31.44 -4.13 10.70
C PHE A 179 -31.68 -5.65 10.70
N LEU A 180 -30.99 -6.39 11.57
CA LEU A 180 -31.13 -7.84 11.64
C LEU A 180 -32.52 -8.28 12.08
N ASN A 181 -33.15 -7.59 13.06
CA ASN A 181 -34.50 -7.88 13.48
C ASN A 181 -35.49 -7.71 12.32
N GLN A 182 -35.40 -6.58 11.58
CA GLN A 182 -36.25 -6.34 10.42
C GLN A 182 -36.05 -7.37 9.31
N MET A 183 -34.83 -7.82 9.09
CA MET A 183 -34.54 -8.88 8.12
C MET A 183 -35.13 -10.23 8.56
N ASP A 184 -34.94 -10.61 9.83
CA ASP A 184 -35.41 -11.90 10.34
C ASP A 184 -36.95 -12.03 10.29
N GLU A 185 -37.68 -10.92 10.54
CA GLU A 185 -39.16 -10.86 10.46
C GLU A 185 -39.69 -11.01 9.02
N ARG A 186 -38.88 -10.65 8.00
CA ARG A 186 -39.31 -10.59 6.60
C ARG A 186 -38.81 -11.75 5.73
N LEU A 187 -37.73 -12.42 6.16
CA LEU A 187 -37.23 -13.60 5.48
C LEU A 187 -38.24 -14.77 5.65
N ASN A 188 -38.39 -15.59 4.62
CA ASN A 188 -39.25 -16.75 4.67
C ASN A 188 -38.49 -18.03 5.04
N ASP A 189 -39.24 -19.11 5.34
CA ASP A 189 -38.66 -20.37 5.82
C ASP A 189 -37.69 -21.06 4.82
N ASN A 190 -37.77 -20.71 3.54
CA ASN A 190 -36.85 -21.24 2.52
C ASN A 190 -35.57 -20.41 2.40
N GLN A 191 -35.45 -19.32 3.13
CA GLN A 191 -34.27 -18.43 3.09
C GLN A 191 -33.41 -18.58 4.34
N VAL A 192 -32.13 -18.41 4.20
CA VAL A 192 -31.16 -18.29 5.30
C VAL A 192 -30.18 -17.18 5.02
N LEU A 193 -30.05 -16.25 5.96
CA LEU A 193 -29.11 -15.13 5.88
C LEU A 193 -27.86 -15.45 6.72
N LEU A 194 -26.72 -15.60 6.07
CA LEU A 194 -25.42 -15.75 6.72
C LEU A 194 -24.74 -14.38 6.84
N VAL A 195 -24.44 -13.96 8.05
CA VAL A 195 -23.88 -12.63 8.31
C VAL A 195 -22.40 -12.72 8.64
N LYS A 196 -21.60 -11.91 7.95
CA LYS A 196 -20.15 -11.79 8.16
C LYS A 196 -19.77 -10.34 8.37
N TYR A 197 -19.67 -9.94 9.62
CA TYR A 197 -19.15 -8.62 9.98
C TYR A 197 -17.64 -8.54 9.88
N HIS A 198 -17.15 -7.34 9.60
CA HIS A 198 -15.72 -7.07 9.64
C HIS A 198 -15.19 -7.25 11.08
N PRO A 199 -14.01 -7.87 11.29
CA PRO A 199 -13.49 -8.14 12.63
C PRO A 199 -13.31 -6.90 13.52
N LEU A 200 -13.21 -5.70 12.95
CA LEU A 200 -13.12 -4.43 13.68
C LEU A 200 -14.47 -3.99 14.28
N MET A 201 -15.61 -4.52 13.82
CA MET A 201 -16.93 -4.14 14.33
C MET A 201 -17.22 -4.67 15.73
N LYS A 202 -16.44 -5.64 16.23
CA LYS A 202 -16.58 -6.24 17.59
C LYS A 202 -18.02 -6.57 17.99
N ILE A 203 -18.86 -6.88 17.02
CA ILE A 203 -20.26 -7.29 17.25
C ILE A 203 -20.20 -8.75 17.71
N ASP A 204 -20.66 -8.98 18.93
CA ASP A 204 -20.90 -10.33 19.44
C ASP A 204 -22.25 -10.79 18.89
N PHE A 205 -22.20 -11.45 17.75
CA PHE A 205 -23.39 -11.86 17.02
C PHE A 205 -23.81 -13.27 17.47
N ASP A 206 -24.92 -13.33 18.23
CA ASP A 206 -25.57 -14.60 18.56
C ASP A 206 -26.63 -14.96 17.50
N GLY A 207 -26.24 -15.81 16.54
CA GLY A 207 -27.18 -16.32 15.52
C GLY A 207 -28.29 -17.23 16.08
N GLY A 208 -28.21 -17.64 17.36
CA GLY A 208 -29.28 -18.41 18.02
C GLY A 208 -30.54 -17.60 18.35
N LYS A 209 -30.41 -16.27 18.42
CA LYS A 209 -31.49 -15.30 18.65
C LYS A 209 -32.49 -15.22 17.48
N TYR A 210 -32.05 -15.55 16.28
CA TYR A 210 -32.80 -15.35 15.03
C TYR A 210 -33.27 -16.67 14.42
N ARG A 211 -34.42 -16.63 13.76
CA ARG A 211 -34.98 -17.78 13.05
C ARG A 211 -34.24 -18.07 11.75
N HIS A 212 -34.07 -17.06 10.93
CA HIS A 212 -33.52 -17.16 9.57
C HIS A 212 -32.06 -16.71 9.46
N ILE A 213 -31.51 -16.02 10.46
CA ILE A 213 -30.18 -15.45 10.40
C ILE A 213 -29.18 -16.30 11.20
N LYS A 214 -28.02 -16.56 10.59
CA LYS A 214 -26.93 -17.34 11.20
C LYS A 214 -25.59 -16.65 11.01
N SER A 215 -24.67 -16.87 11.96
CA SER A 215 -23.29 -16.47 11.79
C SER A 215 -22.56 -17.36 10.79
N PHE A 216 -21.49 -16.83 10.20
CA PHE A 216 -20.59 -17.65 9.37
C PHE A 216 -20.05 -18.84 10.19
N PRO A 217 -20.06 -20.05 9.62
CA PRO A 217 -19.50 -21.23 10.28
C PRO A 217 -18.02 -21.04 10.63
N MET A 218 -17.68 -21.25 11.89
CA MET A 218 -16.31 -21.13 12.36
C MET A 218 -15.40 -22.24 11.80
N GLY A 219 -14.13 -21.92 11.56
CA GLY A 219 -13.12 -22.87 11.10
C GLY A 219 -13.06 -23.08 9.59
N TYR A 220 -13.99 -22.49 8.85
CA TYR A 220 -13.99 -22.52 7.38
C TYR A 220 -13.36 -21.27 6.80
N GLU A 221 -12.81 -21.38 5.59
CA GLU A 221 -12.36 -20.26 4.82
C GLU A 221 -13.57 -19.44 4.32
N TYR A 222 -13.50 -18.10 4.41
CA TYR A 222 -14.67 -17.25 4.13
C TYR A 222 -15.19 -17.38 2.71
N TYR A 223 -14.31 -17.54 1.74
CA TYR A 223 -14.70 -17.68 0.34
C TYR A 223 -15.36 -19.03 0.02
N GLU A 224 -15.03 -20.10 0.77
CA GLU A 224 -15.77 -21.37 0.65
C GLU A 224 -17.22 -21.22 1.13
N ILE A 225 -17.44 -20.50 2.23
CA ILE A 225 -18.80 -20.24 2.71
C ILE A 225 -19.51 -19.26 1.77
N LEU A 226 -18.84 -18.22 1.31
CA LEU A 226 -19.39 -17.29 0.33
C LEU A 226 -19.80 -18.02 -0.97
N ASN A 227 -19.05 -19.04 -1.38
CA ASN A 227 -19.44 -19.88 -2.52
C ASN A 227 -20.76 -20.65 -2.33
N THR A 228 -21.24 -20.85 -1.09
CA THR A 228 -22.55 -21.47 -0.86
C THR A 228 -23.72 -20.54 -1.16
N ALA A 229 -23.52 -19.23 -1.19
CA ALA A 229 -24.56 -18.22 -1.39
C ALA A 229 -25.21 -18.29 -2.77
N ASP A 230 -26.50 -18.02 -2.82
CA ASP A 230 -27.25 -17.72 -4.04
C ASP A 230 -27.31 -16.20 -4.28
N ILE A 231 -27.31 -15.43 -3.18
CA ILE A 231 -27.36 -13.97 -3.20
C ILE A 231 -26.24 -13.42 -2.31
N LEU A 232 -25.48 -12.46 -2.82
CA LEU A 232 -24.59 -11.62 -2.01
C LEU A 232 -25.22 -10.25 -1.79
N ILE A 233 -25.38 -9.86 -0.54
CA ILE A 233 -25.69 -8.49 -0.13
C ILE A 233 -24.39 -7.87 0.40
N THR A 234 -24.00 -6.78 -0.18
CA THR A 234 -22.81 -6.01 0.26
C THR A 234 -23.03 -4.53 -0.03
N ASP A 235 -22.02 -3.71 0.22
CA ASP A 235 -22.09 -2.27 0.00
C ASP A 235 -20.90 -1.78 -0.84
N TYR A 236 -19.94 -1.11 -0.23
CA TYR A 236 -18.75 -0.54 -0.88
C TYR A 236 -17.53 -1.46 -0.79
N SER A 237 -17.75 -2.74 -0.62
CA SER A 237 -16.72 -3.76 -0.49
C SER A 237 -16.31 -4.32 -1.85
N SER A 238 -15.01 -4.51 -2.07
CA SER A 238 -14.51 -5.17 -3.28
C SER A 238 -14.95 -6.64 -3.44
N VAL A 239 -15.62 -7.22 -2.44
CA VAL A 239 -16.08 -8.62 -2.48
C VAL A 239 -17.08 -8.89 -3.61
N PHE A 240 -17.84 -7.89 -4.06
CA PHE A 240 -18.76 -8.07 -5.18
C PHE A 240 -18.03 -8.33 -6.51
N TYR A 241 -16.84 -7.76 -6.72
CA TYR A 241 -16.02 -8.10 -7.87
C TYR A 241 -15.63 -9.59 -7.86
N ASP A 242 -15.24 -10.09 -6.69
CA ASP A 242 -14.86 -11.48 -6.54
C ASP A 242 -16.06 -12.43 -6.72
N PHE A 243 -17.19 -12.11 -6.06
CA PHE A 243 -18.41 -12.93 -6.12
C PHE A 243 -19.05 -12.97 -7.51
N ALA A 244 -18.86 -11.92 -8.34
CA ALA A 244 -19.37 -11.88 -9.71
C ALA A 244 -18.85 -13.04 -10.58
N ASN A 245 -17.70 -13.64 -10.24
CA ASN A 245 -17.21 -14.88 -10.87
C ASN A 245 -18.21 -16.02 -10.80
N SER A 246 -19.10 -16.02 -9.82
CA SER A 246 -20.14 -17.05 -9.66
C SER A 246 -21.30 -16.90 -10.61
N GLY A 247 -21.49 -15.72 -11.22
CA GLY A 247 -22.65 -15.38 -12.05
C GLY A 247 -23.96 -15.28 -11.26
N ARG A 248 -23.91 -15.36 -9.93
CA ARG A 248 -25.08 -15.33 -9.04
C ARG A 248 -25.47 -13.89 -8.68
N LYS A 249 -26.61 -13.74 -8.00
CA LYS A 249 -27.21 -12.44 -7.71
C LYS A 249 -26.38 -11.63 -6.72
N ILE A 250 -26.17 -10.36 -7.02
CA ILE A 250 -25.52 -9.36 -6.16
C ILE A 250 -26.53 -8.24 -5.93
N ILE A 251 -26.65 -7.79 -4.69
CA ILE A 251 -27.43 -6.62 -4.29
C ILE A 251 -26.53 -5.68 -3.51
N LEU A 252 -26.52 -4.40 -3.88
CA LEU A 252 -25.76 -3.37 -3.21
C LEU A 252 -26.68 -2.64 -2.20
N TYR A 253 -26.39 -2.79 -0.91
CA TYR A 253 -27.12 -2.11 0.15
C TYR A 253 -26.43 -0.80 0.52
N THR A 254 -26.92 0.33 -0.02
CA THR A 254 -26.24 1.61 -0.10
C THR A 254 -26.91 2.73 0.71
N TYR A 255 -27.47 2.40 1.86
CA TYR A 255 -28.25 3.29 2.73
C TYR A 255 -27.52 4.58 3.18
N ASP A 256 -26.20 4.60 3.12
CA ASP A 256 -25.33 5.72 3.53
C ASP A 256 -24.38 6.18 2.41
N LYS A 257 -24.75 6.00 1.14
CA LYS A 257 -23.93 6.24 -0.05
C LYS A 257 -23.29 7.64 -0.06
N GLU A 258 -24.07 8.68 0.19
CA GLU A 258 -23.57 10.07 0.15
C GLU A 258 -22.56 10.35 1.26
N GLU A 259 -22.81 9.87 2.48
CA GLU A 259 -21.89 10.03 3.61
C GLU A 259 -20.60 9.27 3.38
N TYR A 260 -20.71 8.03 2.89
CA TYR A 260 -19.56 7.16 2.70
C TYR A 260 -18.56 7.69 1.65
N PHE A 261 -19.04 8.24 0.54
CA PHE A 261 -18.19 8.75 -0.54
C PHE A 261 -17.71 10.18 -0.34
N ARG A 262 -18.29 10.93 0.60
CA ARG A 262 -17.86 12.31 0.90
C ARG A 262 -16.38 12.41 1.26
N ASP A 263 -15.87 11.42 1.97
CA ASP A 263 -14.50 11.43 2.50
C ASP A 263 -13.50 10.66 1.62
N ARG A 264 -13.98 9.88 0.64
CA ARG A 264 -13.14 9.02 -0.21
C ARG A 264 -13.64 9.03 -1.65
N GLY A 265 -12.77 9.43 -2.58
CA GLY A 265 -13.04 9.30 -4.00
C GLY A 265 -13.17 7.83 -4.43
N VAL A 266 -13.87 7.61 -5.51
CA VAL A 266 -14.01 6.30 -6.16
C VAL A 266 -13.56 6.38 -7.61
N TYR A 267 -13.04 5.29 -8.13
CA TYR A 267 -12.66 5.18 -9.54
C TYR A 267 -13.87 4.98 -10.46
N VAL A 268 -14.93 4.36 -9.95
CA VAL A 268 -16.14 4.05 -10.71
C VAL A 268 -17.35 4.28 -9.83
N SER A 269 -18.40 4.91 -10.37
CA SER A 269 -19.67 5.03 -9.65
C SER A 269 -20.35 3.67 -9.50
N LEU A 270 -21.01 3.43 -8.37
CA LEU A 270 -21.85 2.24 -8.21
C LEU A 270 -23.04 2.22 -9.18
N ASP A 271 -23.46 3.40 -9.67
CA ASP A 271 -24.54 3.53 -10.63
C ASP A 271 -24.17 3.00 -12.03
N ASP A 272 -22.86 2.85 -12.30
CA ASP A 272 -22.36 2.26 -13.55
C ASP A 272 -22.38 0.72 -13.52
N PHE A 273 -22.77 0.10 -12.39
CA PHE A 273 -22.83 -1.35 -12.25
C PHE A 273 -24.25 -1.88 -12.48
N PRO A 274 -24.37 -3.11 -13.01
CA PRO A 274 -25.69 -3.69 -13.33
C PRO A 274 -26.47 -4.14 -12.11
N PHE A 275 -25.89 -4.08 -10.91
CA PHE A 275 -26.45 -4.65 -9.69
C PHE A 275 -27.55 -3.76 -9.11
N PRO A 276 -28.70 -4.32 -8.67
CA PRO A 276 -29.71 -3.56 -7.98
C PRO A 276 -29.15 -2.92 -6.70
N GLN A 277 -29.52 -1.67 -6.47
CA GLN A 277 -29.18 -0.91 -5.27
C GLN A 277 -30.41 -0.78 -4.38
N ALA A 278 -30.24 -0.96 -3.08
CA ALA A 278 -31.28 -0.76 -2.08
C ALA A 278 -30.78 0.20 -1.00
N GLU A 279 -31.59 1.18 -0.64
CA GLU A 279 -31.24 2.20 0.38
C GLU A 279 -31.95 1.95 1.73
N ASN A 280 -32.87 1.01 1.77
CA ASN A 280 -33.60 0.61 2.97
C ASN A 280 -33.96 -0.86 2.93
N VAL A 281 -34.52 -1.37 4.04
CA VAL A 281 -34.86 -2.80 4.17
C VAL A 281 -36.00 -3.20 3.23
N ASP A 282 -36.97 -2.30 2.93
CA ASP A 282 -38.08 -2.60 2.01
C ASP A 282 -37.56 -2.86 0.59
N GLY A 283 -36.76 -1.95 0.05
CA GLY A 283 -36.10 -2.13 -1.25
C GLY A 283 -35.15 -3.32 -1.28
N LEU A 284 -34.47 -3.60 -0.15
CA LEU A 284 -33.60 -4.77 -0.05
C LEU A 284 -34.42 -6.08 -0.14
N MET A 285 -35.55 -6.18 0.55
CA MET A 285 -36.41 -7.35 0.50
C MET A 285 -37.07 -7.52 -0.88
N GLU A 286 -37.48 -6.43 -1.54
CA GLU A 286 -37.92 -6.45 -2.93
C GLU A 286 -36.82 -7.00 -3.85
N ALA A 287 -35.61 -6.49 -3.72
CA ALA A 287 -34.48 -6.96 -4.49
C ALA A 287 -34.14 -8.44 -4.20
N ILE A 288 -34.24 -8.93 -2.98
CA ILE A 288 -34.03 -10.34 -2.63
C ILE A 288 -35.05 -11.23 -3.34
N ASN A 289 -36.33 -10.88 -3.24
CA ASN A 289 -37.45 -11.72 -3.71
C ASN A 289 -37.68 -11.62 -5.23
N SER A 290 -37.19 -10.60 -5.89
CA SER A 290 -37.21 -10.49 -7.36
C SER A 290 -36.26 -11.50 -8.01
N PRO A 291 -36.54 -11.97 -9.22
CA PRO A 291 -35.54 -12.78 -9.97
C PRO A 291 -34.29 -11.95 -10.29
N LYS A 292 -33.19 -12.63 -10.66
CA LYS A 292 -32.05 -11.94 -11.24
C LYS A 292 -32.42 -11.50 -12.66
N ASP A 293 -32.76 -10.23 -12.84
CA ASP A 293 -33.23 -9.62 -14.09
C ASP A 293 -32.23 -8.67 -14.77
N TYR A 294 -30.98 -8.67 -14.31
CA TYR A 294 -29.89 -7.86 -14.90
C TYR A 294 -28.84 -8.74 -15.60
N ASP A 295 -28.24 -8.18 -16.64
CA ASP A 295 -27.10 -8.78 -17.34
C ASP A 295 -25.78 -8.24 -16.78
N ASP A 296 -24.97 -9.12 -16.22
CA ASP A 296 -23.62 -8.81 -15.69
C ASP A 296 -22.48 -9.24 -16.62
N THR A 297 -22.78 -9.58 -17.87
CA THR A 297 -21.79 -10.13 -18.81
C THR A 297 -20.63 -9.15 -19.06
N GLU A 298 -20.92 -7.89 -19.35
CA GLU A 298 -19.86 -6.89 -19.57
C GLU A 298 -19.11 -6.57 -18.27
N PHE A 299 -19.79 -6.58 -17.12
CA PHE A 299 -19.14 -6.43 -15.82
C PHE A 299 -18.12 -7.56 -15.59
N ARG A 300 -18.52 -8.82 -15.75
CA ARG A 300 -17.64 -9.98 -15.58
C ARG A 300 -16.50 -10.00 -16.58
N LYS A 301 -16.75 -9.64 -17.83
CA LYS A 301 -15.73 -9.52 -18.86
C LYS A 301 -14.64 -8.50 -18.48
N LYS A 302 -15.02 -7.40 -17.85
CA LYS A 302 -14.11 -6.33 -17.43
C LYS A 302 -13.38 -6.63 -16.12
N TYR A 303 -14.08 -7.18 -15.12
CA TYR A 303 -13.56 -7.27 -13.75
C TYR A 303 -13.21 -8.69 -13.29
N CYS A 304 -13.65 -9.74 -14.02
CA CYS A 304 -13.34 -11.13 -13.74
C CYS A 304 -12.49 -11.78 -14.85
N THR A 305 -11.77 -10.97 -15.64
CA THR A 305 -11.12 -11.36 -16.91
C THR A 305 -10.22 -12.56 -16.79
N TYR A 306 -9.41 -12.62 -15.75
CA TYR A 306 -8.37 -13.63 -15.58
C TYR A 306 -8.71 -14.70 -14.53
N ASP A 307 -9.79 -14.50 -13.77
CA ASP A 307 -10.18 -15.46 -12.74
C ASP A 307 -10.57 -16.81 -13.37
N ASN A 308 -10.05 -17.87 -12.80
CA ASN A 308 -10.25 -19.22 -13.30
C ASN A 308 -10.00 -20.27 -12.19
N PRO A 309 -10.48 -21.53 -12.35
CA PRO A 309 -10.32 -22.58 -11.34
C PRO A 309 -8.86 -22.99 -11.10
N GLU A 310 -7.97 -22.73 -12.04
CA GLU A 310 -6.56 -23.15 -12.01
C GLU A 310 -5.61 -22.06 -11.48
N ALA A 311 -6.12 -20.87 -11.15
CA ALA A 311 -5.33 -19.69 -10.77
C ALA A 311 -4.27 -20.01 -9.69
N ALA A 312 -4.71 -20.60 -8.58
CA ALA A 312 -3.80 -20.96 -7.48
C ALA A 312 -2.69 -21.92 -7.93
N ARG A 313 -3.04 -22.95 -8.73
CA ARG A 313 -2.08 -23.95 -9.22
C ARG A 313 -1.04 -23.33 -10.16
N LYS A 314 -1.48 -22.52 -11.11
CA LYS A 314 -0.59 -21.86 -12.08
C LYS A 314 0.36 -20.88 -11.39
N ILE A 315 -0.14 -20.05 -10.49
CA ILE A 315 0.67 -19.12 -9.71
C ILE A 315 1.72 -19.87 -8.87
N CYS A 316 1.32 -20.94 -8.17
CA CYS A 316 2.27 -21.77 -7.42
C CYS A 316 3.33 -22.39 -8.32
N GLN A 317 2.95 -22.91 -9.49
CA GLN A 317 3.89 -23.47 -10.47
C GLN A 317 4.89 -22.41 -10.96
N ARG A 318 4.42 -21.19 -11.21
CA ARG A 318 5.29 -20.12 -11.68
C ARG A 318 6.25 -19.66 -10.60
N VAL A 319 5.73 -19.31 -9.42
CA VAL A 319 6.50 -18.66 -8.35
C VAL A 319 7.46 -19.64 -7.67
N PHE A 320 6.98 -20.85 -7.34
CA PHE A 320 7.76 -21.78 -6.53
C PHE A 320 8.52 -22.84 -7.33
N LEU A 321 8.04 -23.19 -8.54
CA LEU A 321 8.64 -24.22 -9.37
C LEU A 321 9.31 -23.66 -10.63
N GLY A 322 9.22 -22.35 -10.89
CA GLY A 322 9.84 -21.69 -12.03
C GLY A 322 9.25 -22.06 -13.39
N LYS A 323 8.08 -22.72 -13.44
CA LYS A 323 7.41 -23.06 -14.70
C LYS A 323 6.80 -21.81 -15.33
N LYS A 324 6.93 -21.65 -16.63
CA LYS A 324 6.26 -20.57 -17.36
C LYS A 324 4.74 -20.76 -17.31
N VAL A 325 4.01 -19.65 -17.21
CA VAL A 325 2.55 -19.59 -17.36
C VAL A 325 2.18 -18.76 -18.58
N THR A 326 0.96 -18.90 -19.06
CA THR A 326 0.57 -18.36 -20.36
C THR A 326 0.37 -16.84 -20.30
N ASN A 327 -0.17 -16.34 -19.18
CA ASN A 327 -0.59 -14.95 -19.03
C ASN A 327 0.34 -14.22 -18.05
N GLU A 328 1.61 -14.08 -18.41
CA GLU A 328 2.56 -13.25 -17.64
C GLU A 328 3.13 -12.14 -18.51
N GLU A 329 3.27 -10.97 -17.92
CA GLU A 329 3.93 -9.83 -18.54
C GLU A 329 4.88 -9.16 -17.54
N ARG A 330 5.89 -8.48 -18.04
CA ARG A 330 6.84 -7.76 -17.20
C ARG A 330 6.54 -6.27 -17.27
N ILE A 331 6.56 -5.58 -16.13
CA ILE A 331 6.60 -4.12 -16.10
C ILE A 331 7.94 -3.70 -16.68
N VAL A 332 7.91 -3.00 -17.82
CA VAL A 332 9.10 -2.57 -18.55
C VAL A 332 9.25 -1.07 -18.40
N PRO A 333 10.32 -0.58 -17.76
CA PRO A 333 10.60 0.85 -17.69
C PRO A 333 10.74 1.49 -19.08
N ASN A 334 10.39 2.76 -19.19
CA ASN A 334 10.42 3.52 -20.45
C ASN A 334 11.84 3.83 -20.98
N GLY A 335 12.88 3.41 -20.31
CA GLY A 335 14.29 3.60 -20.69
C GLY A 335 14.86 5.00 -20.40
N LYS A 336 14.06 5.94 -19.88
CA LYS A 336 14.55 7.25 -19.43
C LYS A 336 15.34 7.12 -18.13
N LYS A 337 16.22 8.10 -17.88
CA LYS A 337 17.00 8.18 -16.64
C LYS A 337 16.13 8.63 -15.48
N ASN A 338 16.30 8.01 -14.33
CA ASN A 338 15.54 8.35 -13.12
C ASN A 338 16.30 9.36 -12.26
N VAL A 339 15.66 10.47 -11.94
CA VAL A 339 16.18 11.54 -11.07
C VAL A 339 15.34 11.59 -9.79
N LEU A 340 15.98 11.41 -8.64
CA LEU A 340 15.37 11.56 -7.33
C LEU A 340 15.70 12.93 -6.74
N ILE A 341 14.71 13.71 -6.34
CA ILE A 341 14.87 15.01 -5.71
C ILE A 341 14.30 14.95 -4.29
N TYR A 342 15.15 15.12 -3.29
CA TYR A 342 14.68 15.27 -1.92
C TYR A 342 14.28 16.72 -1.65
N ALA A 343 13.00 16.93 -1.36
CA ALA A 343 12.36 18.24 -1.29
C ALA A 343 12.27 18.84 0.13
N GLY A 344 12.49 18.02 1.16
CA GLY A 344 12.30 18.45 2.56
C GLY A 344 10.86 18.36 3.02
N ASP A 345 10.30 19.44 3.55
CA ASP A 345 8.98 19.47 4.19
C ASP A 345 7.86 20.11 3.36
N LEU A 346 8.17 20.60 2.17
CA LEU A 346 7.26 21.28 1.25
C LEU A 346 6.49 22.47 1.91
N ASN A 347 7.09 23.12 2.87
CA ASN A 347 6.54 24.33 3.47
C ASN A 347 6.50 25.48 2.46
N LYS A 348 5.59 26.43 2.65
CA LYS A 348 5.53 27.67 1.86
C LYS A 348 6.73 28.56 2.22
N ASN A 349 7.83 28.37 1.53
CA ASN A 349 9.07 29.13 1.72
C ASN A 349 9.84 29.22 0.38
N GLY A 350 10.91 30.02 0.36
CA GLY A 350 11.73 30.25 -0.84
C GLY A 350 12.31 28.97 -1.44
N ILE A 351 12.71 27.99 -0.61
CA ILE A 351 13.30 26.73 -1.09
C ILE A 351 12.26 25.92 -1.86
N THR A 352 11.05 25.79 -1.32
CA THR A 352 9.94 25.08 -2.00
C THR A 352 9.55 25.79 -3.30
N THR A 353 9.42 27.12 -3.27
CA THR A 353 9.11 27.91 -4.47
C THR A 353 10.18 27.75 -5.55
N ALA A 354 11.45 27.80 -5.18
CA ALA A 354 12.55 27.59 -6.12
C ALA A 354 12.53 26.17 -6.72
N MET A 355 12.26 25.15 -5.90
CA MET A 355 12.13 23.77 -6.39
C MET A 355 10.97 23.64 -7.41
N LEU A 356 9.82 24.23 -7.13
CA LEU A 356 8.68 24.20 -8.04
C LEU A 356 9.01 24.87 -9.37
N SER A 357 9.71 26.03 -9.33
CA SER A 357 10.18 26.70 -10.56
C SER A 357 11.15 25.82 -11.37
N VAL A 358 12.00 25.04 -10.70
CA VAL A 358 12.85 24.05 -11.40
C VAL A 358 11.98 22.97 -12.03
N LEU A 359 10.95 22.45 -11.32
CA LEU A 359 10.07 21.41 -11.82
C LEU A 359 9.20 21.87 -13.01
N ASP A 360 8.97 23.17 -13.15
CA ASP A 360 8.27 23.73 -14.31
C ASP A 360 9.11 23.68 -15.59
N ASN A 361 10.43 23.60 -15.48
CA ASN A 361 11.40 23.65 -16.57
C ASN A 361 12.17 22.34 -16.78
N ILE A 362 11.70 21.20 -16.25
CA ILE A 362 12.37 19.90 -16.39
C ILE A 362 12.16 19.27 -17.78
N ASP A 363 13.17 18.53 -18.23
CA ASP A 363 13.14 17.77 -19.49
C ASP A 363 12.52 16.36 -19.23
N LEU A 364 11.24 16.24 -19.45
CA LEU A 364 10.50 14.98 -19.29
C LEU A 364 10.71 13.99 -20.45
N ASP A 365 11.31 14.42 -21.56
CA ASP A 365 11.61 13.53 -22.68
C ASP A 365 12.78 12.61 -22.39
N LYS A 366 13.75 13.10 -21.61
CA LYS A 366 14.98 12.37 -21.27
C LYS A 366 14.95 11.75 -19.88
N TYR A 367 14.17 12.30 -18.94
CA TYR A 367 14.23 11.94 -17.54
C TYR A 367 12.86 11.68 -16.94
N ASN A 368 12.79 10.73 -16.02
CA ASN A 368 11.71 10.57 -15.05
C ASN A 368 12.14 11.28 -13.75
N TYR A 369 11.31 12.18 -13.24
CA TYR A 369 11.59 12.89 -12.00
C TYR A 369 10.70 12.41 -10.87
N TYR A 370 11.29 12.23 -9.70
CA TYR A 370 10.60 11.77 -8.49
C TYR A 370 10.94 12.70 -7.33
N ILE A 371 9.89 13.25 -6.70
CA ILE A 371 10.05 14.01 -5.46
C ILE A 371 10.00 13.05 -4.29
N SER A 372 10.95 13.19 -3.37
CA SER A 372 10.99 12.43 -2.12
C SER A 372 10.97 13.38 -0.93
N PHE A 373 10.30 12.95 0.11
CA PHE A 373 10.22 13.62 1.41
C PHE A 373 9.97 12.56 2.50
N ARG A 374 10.15 12.94 3.75
CA ARG A 374 9.85 12.03 4.87
C ARG A 374 8.37 12.15 5.25
N GLU A 375 7.66 11.02 5.37
CA GLU A 375 6.25 10.95 5.78
C GLU A 375 5.96 11.86 6.99
N ARG A 376 6.85 11.86 8.00
CA ARG A 376 6.66 12.66 9.22
C ARG A 376 6.58 14.16 8.95
N ASN A 377 7.28 14.67 7.93
CA ASN A 377 7.37 16.11 7.65
C ASN A 377 6.04 16.67 7.14
N LEU A 378 5.20 15.81 6.54
CA LEU A 378 3.91 16.20 5.95
C LEU A 378 2.70 15.71 6.77
N ARG A 379 2.91 15.00 7.87
CA ARG A 379 1.81 14.41 8.65
C ARG A 379 0.83 15.45 9.21
N ALA A 380 1.33 16.63 9.58
CA ALA A 380 0.49 17.71 10.11
C ALA A 380 -0.35 18.40 9.03
N ASP A 381 0.13 18.38 7.78
CA ASP A 381 -0.54 18.96 6.63
C ASP A 381 -0.27 18.12 5.38
N PRO A 382 -1.04 17.02 5.20
CA PRO A 382 -0.88 16.11 4.08
C PRO A 382 -1.08 16.74 2.70
N LEU A 383 -1.89 17.78 2.61
CA LEU A 383 -2.25 18.43 1.35
C LEU A 383 -1.12 19.26 0.73
N ARG A 384 0.00 19.44 1.43
CA ARG A 384 1.21 20.06 0.84
C ARG A 384 1.73 19.32 -0.37
N THR A 385 1.43 18.03 -0.51
CA THR A 385 1.80 17.26 -1.71
C THR A 385 1.14 17.76 -2.99
N LYS A 386 0.02 18.49 -2.90
CA LYS A 386 -0.69 19.08 -4.05
C LYS A 386 0.12 20.08 -4.87
N VAL A 387 1.17 20.66 -4.28
CA VAL A 387 2.03 21.58 -5.01
C VAL A 387 2.94 20.88 -6.04
N ILE A 388 3.09 19.55 -5.92
CA ILE A 388 3.92 18.76 -6.84
C ILE A 388 3.14 18.56 -8.14
N PRO A 389 3.71 18.91 -9.30
CA PRO A 389 3.04 18.70 -10.59
C PRO A 389 2.71 17.21 -10.82
N GLU A 390 1.53 16.92 -11.40
CA GLU A 390 1.08 15.55 -11.66
C GLU A 390 2.05 14.72 -12.51
N ARG A 391 2.76 15.39 -13.43
CA ARG A 391 3.79 14.79 -14.30
C ARG A 391 5.04 14.31 -13.55
N VAL A 392 5.18 14.68 -12.26
CA VAL A 392 6.32 14.31 -11.42
C VAL A 392 5.90 13.17 -10.48
N GLY A 393 6.72 12.13 -10.40
CA GLY A 393 6.49 11.02 -9.49
C GLY A 393 6.75 11.40 -8.02
N ILE A 394 6.21 10.61 -7.09
CA ILE A 394 6.35 10.86 -5.65
C ILE A 394 6.79 9.56 -4.96
N ILE A 395 7.90 9.60 -4.22
CA ILE A 395 8.41 8.45 -3.46
C ILE A 395 8.59 8.86 -1.98
N PRO A 396 7.56 8.71 -1.12
CA PRO A 396 7.67 9.07 0.29
C PRO A 396 8.59 8.11 1.04
N ILE A 397 9.45 8.65 1.91
CA ILE A 397 10.25 7.87 2.87
C ILE A 397 9.37 7.54 4.07
N SER A 398 8.94 6.28 4.18
CA SER A 398 7.87 5.83 5.05
C SER A 398 8.23 5.70 6.54
N SER A 399 9.49 5.89 6.91
CA SER A 399 9.92 5.77 8.32
C SER A 399 11.27 6.43 8.58
N GLU A 400 11.58 6.60 9.86
CA GLU A 400 12.87 7.04 10.32
C GLU A 400 13.97 6.00 10.05
N VAL A 401 15.23 6.45 10.11
CA VAL A 401 16.40 5.57 10.05
C VAL A 401 16.43 4.67 11.30
N PHE A 402 16.59 3.38 11.10
CA PHE A 402 16.72 2.43 12.20
C PHE A 402 18.18 2.23 12.60
N PHE A 403 18.54 2.80 13.75
CA PHE A 403 19.86 2.67 14.31
C PHE A 403 20.00 1.43 15.19
N ASP A 404 21.08 0.68 15.00
CA ASP A 404 21.64 -0.16 16.04
C ASP A 404 22.56 0.66 16.96
N ILE A 405 23.01 0.06 18.04
CA ILE A 405 23.87 0.73 19.05
C ILE A 405 25.17 1.25 18.40
N LYS A 406 25.74 0.52 17.46
CA LYS A 406 26.99 0.92 16.78
C LYS A 406 26.76 2.14 15.90
N THR A 407 25.68 2.13 15.13
CA THR A 407 25.26 3.25 14.28
C THR A 407 24.96 4.50 15.11
N ALA A 408 24.19 4.34 16.21
CA ALA A 408 23.87 5.46 17.09
C ALA A 408 25.14 6.10 17.71
N ARG A 409 26.11 5.27 18.13
CA ARG A 409 27.40 5.77 18.65
C ARG A 409 28.23 6.47 17.57
N ALA A 410 28.30 5.90 16.36
CA ALA A 410 29.02 6.51 15.25
C ALA A 410 28.38 7.85 14.83
N TYR A 411 27.04 7.89 14.76
CA TYR A 411 26.27 9.10 14.47
C TYR A 411 26.56 10.21 15.49
N ASN A 412 26.37 9.92 16.78
CA ASN A 412 26.62 10.90 17.84
C ASN A 412 28.10 11.35 17.84
N SER A 413 29.03 10.43 17.68
CA SER A 413 30.46 10.73 17.63
C SER A 413 30.81 11.68 16.47
N MET A 414 30.22 11.47 15.30
CA MET A 414 30.48 12.31 14.14
C MET A 414 29.69 13.61 14.16
N VAL A 415 28.37 13.53 14.38
CA VAL A 415 27.44 14.68 14.26
C VAL A 415 27.58 15.63 15.45
N LYS A 416 27.62 15.07 16.69
CA LYS A 416 27.64 15.92 17.91
C LYS A 416 29.02 16.25 18.41
N HIS A 417 30.01 15.37 18.19
CA HIS A 417 31.36 15.52 18.75
C HIS A 417 32.44 15.73 17.68
N GLY A 418 32.06 15.90 16.42
CA GLY A 418 33.00 16.24 15.35
C GLY A 418 34.09 15.21 15.05
N ARG A 419 33.91 13.96 15.50
CA ARG A 419 34.92 12.92 15.30
C ARG A 419 34.81 12.26 13.92
N GLU A 420 35.33 12.91 12.92
CA GLU A 420 35.36 12.47 11.52
C GLU A 420 36.39 11.36 11.29
N THR A 421 36.12 10.16 11.74
CA THR A 421 37.03 9.01 11.56
C THR A 421 36.59 8.12 10.39
N LYS A 422 37.56 7.45 9.72
CA LYS A 422 37.27 6.43 8.71
C LYS A 422 36.32 5.34 9.23
N LYS A 423 36.47 4.99 10.53
CA LYS A 423 35.61 3.99 11.20
C LYS A 423 34.16 4.45 11.29
N ASN A 424 33.91 5.69 11.74
CA ASN A 424 32.57 6.26 11.84
C ASN A 424 31.90 6.36 10.46
N LYS A 425 32.63 6.89 9.46
CA LYS A 425 32.14 6.94 8.07
C LYS A 425 31.76 5.56 7.54
N LYS A 426 32.60 4.53 7.80
CA LYS A 426 32.30 3.15 7.38
C LYS A 426 31.01 2.60 8.05
N ILE A 427 30.86 2.79 9.36
CA ILE A 427 29.67 2.32 10.09
C ILE A 427 28.40 3.03 9.58
N LEU A 428 28.45 4.36 9.45
CA LEU A 428 27.35 5.14 8.93
C LEU A 428 27.05 4.75 7.48
N GLY A 429 28.05 4.64 6.61
CA GLY A 429 27.91 4.22 5.24
C GLY A 429 27.17 2.89 5.10
N GLN A 430 27.59 1.86 5.83
CA GLN A 430 26.91 0.55 5.82
C GLN A 430 25.48 0.63 6.31
N SER A 431 25.22 1.44 7.34
CA SER A 431 23.87 1.60 7.89
C SER A 431 22.94 2.31 6.91
N TYR A 432 23.39 3.40 6.30
CA TYR A 432 22.57 4.18 5.37
C TYR A 432 22.43 3.51 3.99
N SER A 433 23.40 2.74 3.53
CA SER A 433 23.22 1.86 2.37
C SER A 433 22.11 0.81 2.61
N ARG A 434 21.99 0.31 3.86
CA ARG A 434 20.90 -0.56 4.26
C ARG A 434 19.55 0.19 4.23
N GLU A 435 19.52 1.46 4.66
CA GLU A 435 18.30 2.29 4.61
C GLU A 435 17.89 2.61 3.16
N ILE A 436 18.84 2.89 2.28
CA ILE A 436 18.57 3.04 0.84
C ILE A 436 17.93 1.76 0.29
N ARG A 437 18.49 0.60 0.59
CA ARG A 437 17.89 -0.68 0.19
C ARG A 437 16.51 -0.89 0.78
N ARG A 438 16.26 -0.41 1.99
CA ARG A 438 14.96 -0.54 2.65
C ARG A 438 13.88 0.29 1.98
N HIS A 439 14.21 1.49 1.50
CA HIS A 439 13.25 2.41 0.89
C HIS A 439 13.18 2.29 -0.64
N PHE A 440 14.30 2.00 -1.29
CA PHE A 440 14.45 2.11 -2.74
C PHE A 440 14.96 0.82 -3.39
N TYR A 441 14.78 -0.35 -2.74
CA TYR A 441 15.23 -1.62 -3.31
C TYR A 441 14.64 -1.84 -4.72
N GLY A 442 15.48 -2.19 -5.66
CA GLY A 442 15.09 -2.46 -7.05
C GLY A 442 14.98 -1.21 -7.93
N ILE A 443 14.99 -0.01 -7.34
CA ILE A 443 15.00 1.24 -8.11
C ILE A 443 16.46 1.64 -8.40
N LYS A 444 16.74 1.88 -9.69
CA LYS A 444 18.00 2.50 -10.12
C LYS A 444 17.75 3.99 -10.34
N PHE A 445 18.46 4.83 -9.61
CA PHE A 445 18.54 6.26 -9.88
C PHE A 445 19.85 6.57 -10.62
N ASP A 446 19.76 7.40 -11.64
CA ASP A 446 20.91 7.93 -12.37
C ASP A 446 21.45 9.21 -11.72
N HIS A 447 20.57 9.96 -11.07
CA HIS A 447 20.91 11.19 -10.36
C HIS A 447 20.07 11.33 -9.09
N VAL A 448 20.70 11.69 -7.99
CA VAL A 448 20.05 12.01 -6.72
C VAL A 448 20.41 13.43 -6.31
N ILE A 449 19.38 14.25 -6.08
CA ILE A 449 19.51 15.67 -5.77
C ILE A 449 18.94 15.90 -4.36
N HIS A 450 19.76 16.40 -3.46
CA HIS A 450 19.31 16.92 -2.19
C HIS A 450 19.05 18.42 -2.34
N PHE A 451 17.81 18.76 -2.73
CA PHE A 451 17.46 20.15 -3.03
C PHE A 451 17.31 20.99 -1.75
N ASN A 452 16.71 20.45 -0.70
CA ASN A 452 16.53 21.17 0.56
C ASN A 452 17.85 21.56 1.26
N GLY A 453 18.90 20.74 1.14
CA GLY A 453 20.24 21.01 1.71
C GLY A 453 20.39 20.76 3.22
N TYR A 454 19.29 20.48 3.91
CA TYR A 454 19.22 20.25 5.37
C TYR A 454 18.95 18.78 5.70
N GLU A 455 18.77 18.45 6.96
CA GLU A 455 18.47 17.11 7.49
C GLU A 455 19.66 16.11 7.45
N ASN A 456 20.42 16.07 8.54
CA ASN A 456 21.61 15.24 8.69
C ASN A 456 21.45 13.79 8.20
N ASN A 457 20.28 13.15 8.46
CA ASN A 457 20.02 11.78 8.01
C ASN A 457 19.96 11.65 6.49
N ILE A 458 19.39 12.65 5.81
CA ILE A 458 19.30 12.66 4.35
C ILE A 458 20.65 13.00 3.73
N ILE A 459 21.40 13.90 4.35
CA ILE A 459 22.78 14.23 3.93
C ILE A 459 23.66 12.98 3.95
N ILE A 460 23.61 12.19 5.03
CA ILE A 460 24.36 10.92 5.10
C ILE A 460 23.84 9.93 4.05
N MET A 461 22.53 9.83 3.89
CA MET A 461 21.92 8.93 2.89
C MET A 461 22.38 9.28 1.48
N LEU A 462 22.41 10.58 1.11
CA LEU A 462 22.89 11.06 -0.18
C LEU A 462 24.29 10.54 -0.49
N THR A 463 25.21 10.55 0.49
CA THR A 463 26.60 10.10 0.29
C THR A 463 26.71 8.63 -0.11
N GLN A 464 25.67 7.82 0.12
CA GLN A 464 25.69 6.38 -0.09
C GLN A 464 24.96 5.91 -1.35
N PHE A 465 24.29 6.80 -2.09
CA PHE A 465 23.67 6.41 -3.35
C PHE A 465 24.74 6.06 -4.40
N ASP A 466 24.50 5.01 -5.16
CA ASP A 466 25.27 4.67 -6.36
C ASP A 466 24.61 5.38 -7.57
N ALA A 467 24.82 6.70 -7.62
CA ALA A 467 24.25 7.60 -8.61
C ALA A 467 25.07 8.90 -8.65
N ARG A 468 24.90 9.71 -9.69
CA ARG A 468 25.38 11.09 -9.65
C ARG A 468 24.70 11.84 -8.51
N LYS A 469 25.44 12.61 -7.74
CA LYS A 469 24.96 13.28 -6.53
C LYS A 469 25.08 14.79 -6.65
N THR A 470 24.01 15.49 -6.31
CA THR A 470 24.00 16.95 -6.20
C THR A 470 23.38 17.37 -4.86
N ILE A 471 24.00 18.34 -4.20
CA ILE A 471 23.43 18.99 -3.01
C ILE A 471 23.36 20.49 -3.25
N PHE A 472 22.19 21.07 -2.90
CA PHE A 472 22.00 22.52 -2.93
C PHE A 472 22.37 23.16 -1.60
N VAL A 473 22.94 24.36 -1.65
CA VAL A 473 23.30 25.18 -0.51
C VAL A 473 22.56 26.49 -0.64
N HIS A 474 21.58 26.71 0.26
CA HIS A 474 20.66 27.85 0.18
C HIS A 474 21.07 29.04 1.05
N ASN A 475 21.94 28.81 2.02
CA ASN A 475 22.41 29.84 2.97
C ASN A 475 23.92 29.73 3.20
N ASP A 476 24.47 30.76 3.81
CA ASP A 476 25.80 30.68 4.40
C ASP A 476 25.79 29.65 5.54
N MET A 477 26.29 28.45 5.24
CA MET A 477 26.29 27.33 6.19
C MET A 477 27.34 27.49 7.30
N VAL A 478 28.34 28.34 7.14
CA VAL A 478 29.30 28.70 8.23
C VAL A 478 28.54 29.49 9.27
N GLN A 479 27.83 30.54 8.84
CA GLN A 479 27.01 31.36 9.72
C GLN A 479 25.85 30.58 10.35
N GLU A 480 25.19 29.69 9.60
CA GLU A 480 24.12 28.81 10.13
C GLU A 480 24.61 27.89 11.26
N ILE A 481 25.81 27.32 11.12
CA ILE A 481 26.43 26.47 12.14
C ILE A 481 26.74 27.28 13.39
N GLU A 482 27.39 28.45 13.22
CA GLU A 482 27.80 29.31 14.34
C GLU A 482 26.61 29.87 15.11
N THR A 483 25.53 30.29 14.41
CA THR A 483 24.42 31.01 15.05
C THR A 483 23.31 30.10 15.53
N ARG A 484 22.99 29.04 14.79
CA ARG A 484 21.84 28.15 15.05
C ARG A 484 22.23 26.78 15.56
N ASN A 485 23.47 26.35 15.35
CA ASN A 485 23.98 25.01 15.72
C ASN A 485 23.06 23.85 15.28
N ASN A 486 22.38 24.01 14.13
CA ASN A 486 21.40 23.06 13.60
C ASN A 486 21.97 22.10 12.58
N GLN A 487 23.23 22.32 12.15
CA GLN A 487 23.93 21.51 11.16
C GLN A 487 25.28 21.05 11.70
N SER A 488 25.80 19.97 11.13
CA SER A 488 27.12 19.44 11.44
C SER A 488 28.09 19.75 10.30
N GLU A 489 29.08 20.63 10.56
CA GLU A 489 30.14 20.95 9.62
C GLU A 489 30.81 19.69 9.03
N TYR A 490 31.05 18.69 9.88
CA TYR A 490 31.68 17.43 9.48
C TYR A 490 30.85 16.61 8.51
N LEU A 491 29.52 16.62 8.66
CA LEU A 491 28.63 15.97 7.70
C LEU A 491 28.56 16.73 6.39
N LEU A 492 28.47 18.05 6.44
CA LEU A 492 28.45 18.89 5.25
C LEU A 492 29.78 18.73 4.49
N ARG A 493 30.91 18.78 5.18
CA ARG A 493 32.22 18.53 4.58
C ARG A 493 32.28 17.16 3.90
N TRP A 494 31.80 16.13 4.56
CA TRP A 494 31.72 14.79 3.96
C TRP A 494 30.85 14.76 2.71
N ALA A 495 29.64 15.31 2.78
CA ALA A 495 28.70 15.34 1.65
C ALA A 495 29.24 16.17 0.49
N TYR A 496 29.77 17.38 0.75
CA TYR A 496 30.29 18.25 -0.29
C TYR A 496 31.47 17.62 -1.02
N ASN A 497 32.32 16.85 -0.33
CA ASN A 497 33.44 16.16 -0.95
C ASN A 497 33.05 14.91 -1.75
N VAL A 498 31.90 14.28 -1.43
CA VAL A 498 31.42 13.08 -2.13
C VAL A 498 30.48 13.43 -3.28
N CYS A 499 29.80 14.58 -3.23
CA CYS A 499 28.91 15.02 -4.29
C CYS A 499 29.67 15.41 -5.57
N ASP A 500 29.11 15.06 -6.71
CA ASP A 500 29.60 15.47 -8.03
C ASP A 500 29.38 16.96 -8.28
N ASN A 501 28.29 17.52 -7.71
CA ASN A 501 28.03 18.94 -7.73
C ASN A 501 27.54 19.42 -6.35
N VAL A 502 28.07 20.56 -5.93
CA VAL A 502 27.58 21.37 -4.81
C VAL A 502 27.07 22.67 -5.41
N VAL A 503 25.76 22.90 -5.34
CA VAL A 503 25.13 24.04 -6.01
C VAL A 503 24.90 25.15 -5.00
N ALA A 504 25.65 26.22 -5.08
CA ALA A 504 25.43 27.47 -4.37
C ALA A 504 24.33 28.27 -5.10
N VAL A 505 23.33 28.76 -4.38
CA VAL A 505 22.17 29.48 -4.98
C VAL A 505 22.48 30.96 -5.27
N SER A 506 23.67 31.44 -4.86
CA SER A 506 24.18 32.80 -5.13
C SER A 506 25.71 32.80 -5.04
N GLU A 507 26.38 33.82 -5.61
CA GLU A 507 27.81 33.95 -5.61
C GLU A 507 28.41 34.12 -4.20
N ASP A 508 27.72 34.81 -3.32
CA ASP A 508 28.15 35.09 -1.93
C ASP A 508 28.21 33.82 -1.07
N ILE A 509 27.51 32.74 -1.48
CA ILE A 509 27.52 31.45 -0.77
C ILE A 509 28.72 30.57 -1.20
N VAL A 510 29.40 30.89 -2.28
CA VAL A 510 30.53 30.09 -2.82
C VAL A 510 31.68 29.99 -1.82
N GLU A 511 32.13 31.11 -1.27
CA GLU A 511 33.27 31.11 -0.35
C GLU A 511 32.98 30.40 0.98
N PRO A 512 31.81 30.62 1.66
CA PRO A 512 31.44 29.84 2.84
C PRO A 512 31.33 28.33 2.54
N THR A 513 30.82 27.97 1.36
CA THR A 513 30.74 26.56 0.95
C THR A 513 32.11 25.95 0.76
N TYR A 514 33.06 26.70 0.16
CA TYR A 514 34.42 26.27 0.02
C TYR A 514 35.14 26.12 1.36
N GLN A 515 34.91 27.04 2.31
CA GLN A 515 35.48 26.95 3.67
C GLN A 515 35.11 25.62 4.36
N ILE A 516 33.88 25.16 4.17
CA ILE A 516 33.45 23.88 4.72
C ILE A 516 34.04 22.69 3.93
N SER A 517 33.99 22.74 2.61
CA SER A 517 34.38 21.60 1.75
C SER A 517 35.86 21.43 1.58
N GLY A 518 36.63 22.55 1.52
CA GLY A 518 38.02 22.58 1.10
C GLY A 518 38.22 22.25 -0.39
N ARG A 519 37.17 22.21 -1.20
CA ARG A 519 37.15 21.79 -2.60
C ARG A 519 36.32 22.75 -3.46
N LYS A 520 36.86 23.32 -4.51
CA LYS A 520 36.19 24.30 -5.40
C LYS A 520 35.70 23.72 -6.73
N ASP A 521 36.34 22.68 -7.25
CA ASP A 521 36.09 22.16 -8.59
C ASP A 521 34.68 21.62 -8.83
N ASN A 522 33.98 21.23 -7.78
CA ASN A 522 32.60 20.74 -7.83
C ASN A 522 31.53 21.76 -7.40
N ILE A 523 31.94 22.99 -6.99
CA ILE A 523 31.00 24.05 -6.65
C ILE A 523 30.50 24.70 -7.94
N LYS A 524 29.17 24.81 -8.07
CA LYS A 524 28.48 25.44 -9.19
C LYS A 524 27.56 26.52 -8.64
N VAL A 525 27.45 27.63 -9.36
CA VAL A 525 26.47 28.66 -9.01
C VAL A 525 25.24 28.53 -9.92
N ILE A 526 24.07 28.40 -9.33
CA ILE A 526 22.79 28.44 -10.02
C ILE A 526 21.93 29.44 -9.26
N SER A 527 21.88 30.67 -9.76
CA SER A 527 21.03 31.70 -9.14
C SER A 527 19.56 31.32 -9.21
N LEU A 528 18.92 31.23 -8.06
CA LEU A 528 17.47 31.03 -7.93
C LEU A 528 16.71 32.37 -7.87
N SER A 529 17.35 33.48 -8.21
CA SER A 529 16.80 34.85 -8.13
C SER A 529 15.76 35.19 -9.18
N LEU A 530 15.38 34.27 -10.06
CA LEU A 530 14.31 34.45 -11.06
C LEU A 530 12.90 34.55 -10.42
N ILE A 531 12.79 34.60 -9.10
CA ILE A 531 11.51 34.62 -8.38
C ILE A 531 11.03 36.06 -8.10
N HIS A 532 11.76 37.04 -8.49
CA HIS A 532 11.37 38.46 -8.41
C HIS A 532 11.17 39.02 -9.80
#